data_74e5cb27b9a7b55f9c417b667a04af83
#
_entry.id   74e5cb27b9a7b55f9c417b667a04af83
#
_cell.length_a   1.000
_cell.length_b   1.000
_cell.length_c   1.000
_cell.angle_alpha   90.00
_cell.angle_beta   90.00
_cell.angle_gamma   90.00
#
_symmetry.space_group_name_H-M   'P 1'
#
loop_
_entity.id
_entity.type
_entity.pdbx_description
1 polymer ?
#
loop_
_entity_poly.entity_id
_entity_poly.type
_entity_poly.pdbx_seq_one_letter_code
_entity_poly.pdbx_strand_id
1 'polypeptide(L)'
;MRKLIGAAVFVSVLIIAGAAYAQGMLLDYAADRVIQKYTTSSCEQLKQMRDEPKSEKDKMAIEFLRNDSQARVAFIDKIAAPVANKMFECGLFP
;
A
#
# COMPACT_ATOMS: atom_id res chain seq x y z
N MET A 1 13.76 -40.67 6.53
CA MET A 1 12.40 -40.19 6.51
C MET A 1 12.16 -39.04 7.49
N ARG A 2 12.53 -39.16 8.74
CA ARG A 2 12.30 -38.07 9.73
C ARG A 2 13.01 -36.78 9.38
N LYS A 3 14.22 -36.82 8.84
CA LYS A 3 14.98 -35.62 8.44
C LYS A 3 14.31 -34.89 7.25
N LEU A 4 13.72 -35.62 6.32
CA LEU A 4 13.03 -35.03 5.17
C LEU A 4 11.74 -34.33 5.59
N ILE A 5 10.98 -34.94 6.50
CA ILE A 5 9.74 -34.35 7.03
C ILE A 5 10.05 -33.06 7.81
N GLY A 6 11.08 -33.06 8.64
CA GLY A 6 11.50 -31.88 9.38
C GLY A 6 11.97 -30.74 8.47
N ALA A 7 12.74 -31.08 7.43
CA ALA A 7 13.19 -30.09 6.45
C ALA A 7 12.02 -29.46 5.68
N ALA A 8 11.02 -30.26 5.29
CA ALA A 8 9.84 -29.77 4.58
C ALA A 8 9.03 -28.80 5.44
N VAL A 9 8.82 -29.10 6.72
CA VAL A 9 8.11 -28.24 7.66
C VAL A 9 8.86 -26.92 7.85
N PHE A 10 10.18 -26.98 8.00
CA PHE A 10 11.01 -25.79 8.16
C PHE A 10 10.95 -24.87 6.95
N VAL A 11 11.02 -25.41 5.74
CA VAL A 11 10.92 -24.63 4.49
C VAL A 11 9.55 -23.96 4.40
N SER A 12 8.47 -24.65 4.77
CA SER A 12 7.12 -24.08 4.76
C SER A 12 7.01 -22.85 5.67
N VAL A 13 7.59 -22.92 6.88
CA VAL A 13 7.61 -21.79 7.82
C VAL A 13 8.37 -20.60 7.24
N LEU A 14 9.51 -20.83 6.60
CA LEU A 14 10.30 -19.78 5.96
C LEU A 14 9.54 -19.09 4.82
N ILE A 15 8.80 -19.84 4.00
CA ILE A 15 8.00 -19.31 2.91
C ILE A 15 6.89 -18.39 3.45
N ILE A 16 6.20 -18.81 4.51
CA ILE A 16 5.14 -18.01 5.14
C ILE A 16 5.71 -16.70 5.69
N ALA A 17 6.84 -16.77 6.41
CA ALA A 17 7.51 -15.60 6.96
C ALA A 17 7.98 -14.64 5.86
N GLY A 18 8.55 -15.19 4.77
CA GLY A 18 8.99 -14.40 3.62
C GLY A 18 7.85 -13.68 2.93
N ALA A 19 6.71 -14.35 2.76
CA ALA A 19 5.52 -13.75 2.15
C ALA A 19 4.97 -12.60 2.99
N ALA A 20 4.87 -12.76 4.31
CA ALA A 20 4.41 -11.71 5.22
C ALA A 20 5.35 -10.49 5.20
N TYR A 21 6.66 -10.73 5.20
CA TYR A 21 7.66 -9.67 5.12
C TYR A 21 7.57 -8.92 3.79
N ALA A 22 7.43 -9.63 2.67
CA ALA A 22 7.30 -9.05 1.35
C ALA A 22 6.05 -8.18 1.23
N GLN A 23 4.92 -8.61 1.79
CA GLN A 23 3.68 -7.83 1.81
C GLN A 23 3.87 -6.53 2.61
N GLY A 24 4.55 -6.58 3.76
CA GLY A 24 4.84 -5.39 4.55
C GLY A 24 5.71 -4.40 3.81
N MET A 25 6.73 -4.86 3.10
CA MET A 25 7.59 -4.01 2.28
C MET A 25 6.84 -3.37 1.12
N LEU A 26 5.98 -4.12 0.43
CA LEU A 26 5.16 -3.60 -0.65
C LEU A 26 4.19 -2.54 -0.16
N LEU A 27 3.60 -2.75 1.01
CA LEU A 27 2.69 -1.79 1.62
C LEU A 27 3.41 -0.47 1.95
N ASP A 28 4.60 -0.55 2.55
CA ASP A 28 5.42 0.61 2.87
C ASP A 28 5.82 1.37 1.60
N TYR A 29 6.25 0.66 0.57
CA TYR A 29 6.63 1.24 -0.70
C TYR A 29 5.46 1.98 -1.35
N ALA A 30 4.29 1.36 -1.37
CA ALA A 30 3.08 1.96 -1.94
C ALA A 30 2.67 3.21 -1.16
N ALA A 31 2.74 3.18 0.18
CA ALA A 31 2.43 4.31 1.03
C ALA A 31 3.39 5.48 0.76
N ASP A 32 4.70 5.21 0.69
CA ASP A 32 5.70 6.22 0.41
C ASP A 32 5.47 6.87 -0.95
N ARG A 33 5.09 6.11 -1.95
CA ARG A 33 4.78 6.66 -3.28
C ARG A 33 3.57 7.58 -3.26
N VAL A 34 2.53 7.21 -2.54
CA VAL A 34 1.34 8.05 -2.38
C VAL A 34 1.70 9.36 -1.67
N ILE A 35 2.47 9.27 -0.59
CA ILE A 35 2.91 10.45 0.16
C ILE A 35 3.72 11.38 -0.73
N GLN A 36 4.70 10.87 -1.48
CA GLN A 36 5.50 11.67 -2.39
C GLN A 36 4.64 12.33 -3.46
N LYS A 37 3.72 11.60 -4.03
CA LYS A 37 2.83 12.12 -5.06
C LYS A 37 2.01 13.30 -4.55
N TYR A 38 1.44 13.18 -3.36
CA TYR A 38 0.64 14.26 -2.77
C TYR A 38 1.50 15.45 -2.34
N THR A 39 2.69 15.22 -1.78
CA THR A 39 3.54 16.30 -1.29
C THR A 39 4.26 17.07 -2.39
N THR A 40 4.55 16.43 -3.52
CA THR A 40 5.30 17.06 -4.63
C THR A 40 4.39 17.58 -5.75
N SER A 41 3.12 17.19 -5.78
CA SER A 41 2.17 17.63 -6.81
C SER A 41 1.51 18.95 -6.43
N SER A 42 1.19 19.76 -7.45
CA SER A 42 0.37 20.96 -7.26
C SER A 42 -1.09 20.60 -7.05
N CYS A 43 -1.88 21.54 -6.52
CA CYS A 43 -3.32 21.32 -6.36
C CYS A 43 -4.03 21.01 -7.67
N GLU A 44 -3.61 21.66 -8.76
CA GLU A 44 -4.15 21.40 -10.09
C GLU A 44 -3.84 20.00 -10.58
N GLN A 45 -2.60 19.55 -10.38
CA GLN A 45 -2.18 18.19 -10.73
C GLN A 45 -3.00 17.13 -9.96
N LEU A 46 -3.24 17.37 -8.69
CA LEU A 46 -4.05 16.45 -7.87
C LEU A 46 -5.49 16.36 -8.35
N LYS A 47 -6.08 17.47 -8.75
CA LYS A 47 -7.43 17.50 -9.31
C LYS A 47 -7.49 16.73 -10.63
N GLN A 48 -6.49 16.89 -11.50
CA GLN A 48 -6.40 16.16 -12.75
C GLN A 48 -6.25 14.66 -12.54
N MET A 49 -5.41 14.26 -11.59
CA MET A 49 -5.20 12.85 -11.27
C MET A 49 -6.46 12.15 -10.77
N ARG A 50 -7.34 12.86 -10.09
CA ARG A 50 -8.61 12.30 -9.63
C ARG A 50 -9.50 11.87 -10.81
N ASP A 51 -9.45 12.60 -11.92
CA ASP A 51 -10.27 12.36 -13.09
C ASP A 51 -9.62 11.40 -14.10
N GLU A 52 -8.34 11.08 -13.93
CA GLU A 52 -7.63 10.15 -14.80
C GLU A 52 -8.00 8.70 -14.51
N PRO A 53 -8.05 7.84 -15.55
CA PRO A 53 -8.23 6.40 -15.32
C PRO A 53 -7.05 5.82 -14.54
N LYS A 54 -7.33 4.92 -13.63
CA LYS A 54 -6.30 4.28 -12.81
C LYS A 54 -5.53 3.24 -13.63
N SER A 55 -4.21 3.16 -13.38
CA SER A 55 -3.38 2.13 -13.99
C SER A 55 -3.78 0.75 -13.49
N GLU A 56 -3.36 -0.30 -14.21
CA GLU A 56 -3.61 -1.68 -13.77
C GLU A 56 -2.97 -1.96 -12.43
N LYS A 57 -1.78 -1.42 -12.16
CA LYS A 57 -1.11 -1.56 -10.86
C LYS A 57 -1.92 -0.92 -9.74
N ASP A 58 -2.46 0.25 -9.99
CA ASP A 58 -3.29 0.95 -8.99
C ASP A 58 -4.57 0.19 -8.72
N LYS A 59 -5.22 -0.35 -9.75
CA LYS A 59 -6.42 -1.17 -9.60
C LYS A 59 -6.14 -2.42 -8.76
N MET A 60 -5.02 -3.08 -9.01
CA MET A 60 -4.61 -4.27 -8.25
C MET A 60 -4.35 -3.93 -6.78
N ALA A 61 -3.68 -2.82 -6.52
CA ALA A 61 -3.40 -2.37 -5.16
C ALA A 61 -4.69 -2.04 -4.40
N ILE A 62 -5.61 -1.34 -5.05
CA ILE A 62 -6.91 -1.01 -4.46
C ILE A 62 -7.72 -2.28 -4.15
N GLU A 63 -7.74 -3.22 -5.08
CA GLU A 63 -8.44 -4.50 -4.90
C GLU A 63 -7.85 -5.28 -3.71
N PHE A 64 -6.53 -5.34 -3.61
CA PHE A 64 -5.85 -5.96 -2.49
C PHE A 64 -6.26 -5.31 -1.15
N LEU A 65 -6.22 -3.99 -1.07
CA LEU A 65 -6.57 -3.26 0.15
C LEU A 65 -8.05 -3.40 0.49
N ARG A 66 -8.90 -3.51 -0.54
CA ARG A 66 -10.34 -3.71 -0.34
C ARG A 66 -10.63 -5.07 0.30
N ASN A 67 -9.87 -6.08 -0.07
CA ASN A 67 -10.07 -7.45 0.41
C ASN A 67 -9.32 -7.77 1.70
N ASP A 68 -8.36 -6.93 2.11
CA ASP A 68 -7.58 -7.11 3.33
C ASP A 68 -7.72 -5.88 4.23
N SER A 69 -8.59 -5.99 5.23
CA SER A 69 -8.89 -4.88 6.12
C SER A 69 -7.71 -4.46 7.00
N GLN A 70 -6.85 -5.39 7.39
CA GLN A 70 -5.67 -5.08 8.20
C GLN A 70 -4.65 -4.31 7.39
N ALA A 71 -4.38 -4.75 6.17
CA ALA A 71 -3.48 -4.05 5.25
C ALA A 71 -4.01 -2.65 4.92
N ARG A 72 -5.32 -2.53 4.69
CA ARG A 72 -5.95 -1.24 4.40
C ARG A 72 -5.79 -0.26 5.55
N VAL A 73 -6.06 -0.68 6.79
CA VAL A 73 -5.90 0.19 7.97
C VAL A 73 -4.45 0.63 8.12
N ALA A 74 -3.50 -0.29 8.00
CA ALA A 74 -2.08 0.02 8.09
C ALA A 74 -1.64 1.02 7.02
N PHE A 75 -2.14 0.85 5.79
CA PHE A 75 -1.86 1.76 4.67
C PHE A 75 -2.42 3.16 4.95
N ILE A 76 -3.68 3.24 5.34
CA ILE A 76 -4.34 4.52 5.65
C ILE A 76 -3.63 5.23 6.79
N ASP A 77 -3.26 4.53 7.85
CA ASP A 77 -2.54 5.11 8.97
C ASP A 77 -1.22 5.78 8.55
N LYS A 78 -0.55 5.21 7.55
CA LYS A 78 0.71 5.77 7.06
C LYS A 78 0.52 7.01 6.22
N ILE A 79 -0.51 7.05 5.38
CA ILE A 79 -0.71 8.15 4.43
C ILE A 79 -1.61 9.26 4.95
N ALA A 80 -2.36 9.01 6.02
CA ALA A 80 -3.46 9.89 6.45
C ALA A 80 -3.02 11.33 6.68
N ALA A 81 -1.99 11.56 7.49
CA ALA A 81 -1.57 12.91 7.83
C ALA A 81 -1.07 13.72 6.63
N PRO A 82 -0.08 13.25 5.84
CA PRO A 82 0.38 14.04 4.69
C PRO A 82 -0.69 14.22 3.61
N VAL A 83 -1.52 13.21 3.37
CA VAL A 83 -2.59 13.31 2.38
C VAL A 83 -3.67 14.28 2.84
N ALA A 84 -4.13 14.17 4.08
CA ALA A 84 -5.14 15.06 4.63
C ALA A 84 -4.66 16.52 4.65
N ASN A 85 -3.43 16.76 5.07
CA ASN A 85 -2.85 18.10 5.06
C ASN A 85 -2.84 18.71 3.67
N LYS A 86 -2.45 17.93 2.67
CA LYS A 86 -2.43 18.40 1.28
C LYS A 86 -3.85 18.68 0.78
N MET A 87 -4.80 17.85 1.12
CA MET A 87 -6.20 18.04 0.75
C MET A 87 -6.76 19.33 1.35
N PHE A 88 -6.41 19.65 2.58
CA PHE A 88 -6.80 20.92 3.20
C PHE A 88 -6.17 22.10 2.48
N GLU A 89 -4.87 22.05 2.18
CA GLU A 89 -4.17 23.11 1.43
C GLU A 89 -4.83 23.37 0.08
N CYS A 90 -5.28 22.33 -0.59
CA CYS A 90 -5.86 22.43 -1.93
C CYS A 90 -7.36 22.65 -1.94
N GLY A 91 -8.01 22.74 -0.77
CA GLY A 91 -9.46 22.90 -0.69
C GLY A 91 -10.24 21.70 -1.20
N LEU A 92 -9.64 20.52 -1.15
CA LEU A 92 -10.26 19.26 -1.58
C LEU A 92 -10.97 18.53 -0.44
N PHE A 93 -10.80 18.97 0.77
CA PHE A 93 -11.46 18.38 1.95
C PHE A 93 -12.87 18.94 2.04
N PRO A 94 -13.87 18.09 2.34
CA PRO A 94 -15.25 18.54 2.47
C PRO A 94 -15.49 19.47 3.66
#